data_e75a9ec4b89d1968ba87dc758506c2bc
#
_entry.id   e75a9ec4b89d1968ba87dc758506c2bc
#
_cell.length_a   1.000
_cell.length_b   1.000
_cell.length_c   1.000
_cell.angle_alpha   90.00
_cell.angle_beta   90.00
_cell.angle_gamma   90.00
#
_symmetry.space_group_name_H-M   'P 1'
#
loop_
_entity.id
_entity.type
_entity.pdbx_description
1 polymer ?
#
loop_
_entity_poly.entity_id
_entity_poly.type
_entity_poly.pdbx_seq_one_letter_code
_entity_poly.pdbx_strand_id
1 'polypeptide(L)'
;MAANQQASASDLAGIVPNAQRLLWAGFMAILAAGVGFAIRGGILDNWREEFQFTAAQVGQITGAGLSGFCFGIIIGGVIVDRIGYGKLVALAFLGHVLSALVTFSASSPSNAYQFLFWGSFIFAFANGTLEAVANPLVATIFPHNRTHYLNLLHASWPAGMILGTVAGWYLDDKLQIDWKYQLALYLVPTAIYALMFLGQKFPRSEAAEQGASFVDMFRSVGILGAAVACFLLALFFGDILASVIPDQAALAGYLIGGGLLLAVTVMTKFSIGSLMLFILFVTHALVGAVELGTDSWIQNITGNLFTSEQGKWLFIWTSSIMFALRFCAHFIETRIGLSP
;
A
#
# COMPACT_ATOMS: atom_id res chain seq x y z
N MET A 1 24.34 22.26 -27.93
CA MET A 1 24.08 23.32 -26.94
C MET A 1 22.90 22.87 -26.12
N ALA A 2 23.16 22.20 -25.00
CA ALA A 2 22.12 21.78 -24.08
C ALA A 2 21.69 23.04 -23.29
N ALA A 3 20.47 23.48 -23.50
CA ALA A 3 19.85 24.49 -22.68
C ALA A 3 19.67 23.93 -21.28
N ASN A 4 20.46 24.44 -20.35
CA ASN A 4 20.33 24.19 -18.93
C ASN A 4 19.05 24.91 -18.47
N GLN A 5 17.90 24.23 -18.59
CA GLN A 5 16.66 24.70 -17.99
C GLN A 5 16.80 24.48 -16.49
N GLN A 6 17.37 25.44 -15.80
CA GLN A 6 17.13 25.59 -14.36
C GLN A 6 15.61 25.74 -14.20
N ALA A 7 14.97 24.74 -13.59
CA ALA A 7 13.55 24.80 -13.24
C ALA A 7 13.30 26.14 -12.54
N SER A 8 12.37 26.93 -13.02
CA SER A 8 12.06 28.22 -12.42
C SER A 8 11.49 27.98 -11.02
N ALA A 9 11.63 28.93 -10.11
CA ALA A 9 11.07 28.82 -8.76
C ALA A 9 9.54 28.57 -8.79
N SER A 10 8.85 28.98 -9.87
CA SER A 10 7.43 28.68 -10.12
C SER A 10 7.15 27.21 -10.40
N ASP A 11 8.09 26.50 -11.04
CA ASP A 11 7.91 25.07 -11.37
C ASP A 11 8.02 24.17 -10.14
N LEU A 12 8.69 24.68 -9.09
CA LEU A 12 8.85 23.99 -7.80
C LEU A 12 7.76 24.33 -6.78
N ALA A 13 6.98 25.42 -7.02
CA ALA A 13 6.04 25.93 -6.03
C ALA A 13 4.72 25.14 -5.92
N GLY A 14 4.39 24.31 -6.92
CA GLY A 14 3.07 23.66 -7.01
C GLY A 14 1.94 24.64 -7.35
N ILE A 15 0.81 24.12 -7.82
CA ILE A 15 -0.31 24.95 -8.29
C ILE A 15 -1.25 25.46 -7.19
N VAL A 16 -1.08 24.99 -5.95
CA VAL A 16 -1.89 25.40 -4.78
C VAL A 16 -0.99 25.95 -3.67
N PRO A 17 -1.46 26.95 -2.89
CA PRO A 17 -0.62 27.59 -1.87
C PRO A 17 -0.07 26.66 -0.80
N ASN A 18 -0.76 25.55 -0.51
CA ASN A 18 -0.39 24.55 0.49
C ASN A 18 0.22 23.27 -0.11
N ALA A 19 0.70 23.31 -1.37
CA ALA A 19 1.23 22.16 -2.10
C ALA A 19 2.34 21.41 -1.31
N GLN A 20 3.30 22.14 -0.77
CA GLN A 20 4.39 21.56 0.02
C GLN A 20 3.88 20.84 1.27
N ARG A 21 2.89 21.40 1.96
CA ARG A 21 2.30 20.77 3.14
C ARG A 21 1.55 19.49 2.76
N LEU A 22 0.81 19.49 1.66
CA LEU A 22 0.12 18.32 1.15
C LEU A 22 1.10 17.20 0.72
N LEU A 23 2.21 17.58 0.06
CA LEU A 23 3.28 16.64 -0.30
C LEU A 23 3.87 15.96 0.94
N TRP A 24 4.30 16.74 1.93
CA TRP A 24 4.91 16.19 3.14
C TRP A 24 3.91 15.43 4.02
N ALA A 25 2.64 15.81 4.00
CA ALA A 25 1.59 15.03 4.64
C ALA A 25 1.40 13.66 3.96
N GLY A 26 1.42 13.62 2.61
CA GLY A 26 1.43 12.38 1.83
C GLY A 26 2.67 11.54 2.11
N PHE A 27 3.85 12.17 2.16
CA PHE A 27 5.10 11.52 2.53
C PHE A 27 4.99 10.83 3.91
N MET A 28 4.50 11.54 4.93
CA MET A 28 4.31 10.99 6.27
C MET A 28 3.25 9.88 6.30
N ALA A 29 2.23 9.95 5.45
CA ALA A 29 1.21 8.91 5.36
C ALA A 29 1.77 7.59 4.80
N ILE A 30 2.55 7.65 3.71
CA ILE A 30 3.21 6.47 3.14
C ILE A 30 4.34 5.98 4.06
N LEU A 31 5.05 6.87 4.73
CA LEU A 31 6.05 6.49 5.74
C LEU A 31 5.40 5.71 6.89
N ALA A 32 4.23 6.12 7.39
CA ALA A 32 3.49 5.38 8.41
C ALA A 32 3.13 3.97 7.96
N ALA A 33 2.74 3.82 6.68
CA ALA A 33 2.49 2.52 6.06
C ALA A 33 3.75 1.64 6.05
N GLY A 34 4.90 2.20 5.64
CA GLY A 34 6.19 1.52 5.65
C GLY A 34 6.66 1.09 7.04
N VAL A 35 6.50 1.96 8.05
CA VAL A 35 6.80 1.62 9.46
C VAL A 35 5.95 0.44 9.93
N GLY A 36 4.64 0.51 9.73
CA GLY A 36 3.73 -0.55 10.15
C GLY A 36 3.92 -1.87 9.40
N PHE A 37 4.30 -1.81 8.12
CA PHE A 37 4.65 -2.99 7.31
C PHE A 37 5.91 -3.68 7.86
N ALA A 38 6.99 -2.92 8.05
CA ALA A 38 8.26 -3.45 8.51
C ALA A 38 8.18 -4.05 9.93
N ILE A 39 7.47 -3.38 10.85
CA ILE A 39 7.29 -3.93 12.20
C ILE A 39 6.50 -5.23 12.13
N ARG A 40 5.41 -5.31 11.34
CA ARG A 40 4.64 -6.55 11.19
C ARG A 40 5.49 -7.70 10.65
N GLY A 41 6.32 -7.44 9.65
CA GLY A 41 7.27 -8.43 9.13
C GLY A 41 8.26 -8.92 10.19
N GLY A 42 8.72 -8.01 11.07
CA GLY A 42 9.69 -8.33 12.13
C GLY A 42 9.11 -9.09 13.32
N ILE A 43 7.79 -9.03 13.57
CA ILE A 43 7.13 -9.69 14.71
C ILE A 43 6.35 -10.95 14.34
N LEU A 44 6.50 -11.48 13.13
CA LEU A 44 5.79 -12.69 12.72
C LEU A 44 6.14 -13.89 13.58
N ASP A 45 7.40 -14.03 13.99
CA ASP A 45 7.84 -15.11 14.86
C ASP A 45 7.30 -14.95 16.28
N ASN A 46 7.19 -13.72 16.81
CA ASN A 46 6.54 -13.45 18.10
C ASN A 46 5.09 -13.93 18.10
N TRP A 47 4.31 -13.65 17.04
CA TRP A 47 2.94 -14.14 16.90
C TRP A 47 2.88 -15.67 16.78
N ARG A 48 3.82 -16.25 16.02
CA ARG A 48 3.90 -17.69 15.83
C ARG A 48 4.16 -18.42 17.17
N GLU A 49 5.07 -17.90 17.96
CA GLU A 49 5.46 -18.48 19.24
C GLU A 49 4.38 -18.27 20.32
N GLU A 50 3.86 -17.04 20.47
CA GLU A 50 2.87 -16.70 21.50
C GLU A 50 1.54 -17.44 21.28
N PHE A 51 1.07 -17.49 20.02
CA PHE A 51 -0.24 -18.05 19.69
C PHE A 51 -0.18 -19.44 19.08
N GLN A 52 1.01 -20.04 19.00
CA GLN A 52 1.24 -21.40 18.46
C GLN A 52 0.72 -21.57 17.03
N PHE A 53 0.91 -20.53 16.18
CA PHE A 53 0.45 -20.57 14.79
C PHE A 53 1.29 -21.48 13.91
N THR A 54 0.63 -22.17 12.99
CA THR A 54 1.27 -22.86 11.88
C THR A 54 1.82 -21.84 10.87
N ALA A 55 2.79 -22.24 10.06
CA ALA A 55 3.31 -21.40 8.97
C ALA A 55 2.20 -20.97 7.98
N ALA A 56 1.20 -21.84 7.74
CA ALA A 56 0.05 -21.52 6.90
C ALA A 56 -0.80 -20.40 7.49
N GLN A 57 -1.07 -20.41 8.80
CA GLN A 57 -1.83 -19.34 9.47
C GLN A 57 -1.09 -18.01 9.43
N VAL A 58 0.22 -18.00 9.66
CA VAL A 58 1.05 -16.81 9.52
C VAL A 58 1.00 -16.29 8.08
N GLY A 59 1.09 -17.19 7.10
CA GLY A 59 0.95 -16.85 5.68
C GLY A 59 -0.40 -16.24 5.33
N GLN A 60 -1.49 -16.75 5.90
CA GLN A 60 -2.83 -16.19 5.71
C GLN A 60 -2.98 -14.80 6.33
N ILE A 61 -2.42 -14.57 7.53
CA ILE A 61 -2.41 -13.25 8.18
C ILE A 61 -1.64 -12.22 7.33
N THR A 62 -0.47 -12.63 6.79
CA THR A 62 0.33 -11.78 5.89
C THR A 62 -0.40 -11.54 4.57
N GLY A 63 -1.00 -12.58 4.00
CA GLY A 63 -1.80 -12.51 2.77
C GLY A 63 -3.03 -11.60 2.92
N ALA A 64 -3.68 -11.59 4.09
CA ALA A 64 -4.76 -10.66 4.39
C ALA A 64 -4.30 -9.19 4.27
N GLY A 65 -3.06 -8.90 4.73
CA GLY A 65 -2.43 -7.60 4.53
C GLY A 65 -2.31 -7.23 3.05
N LEU A 66 -1.75 -8.10 2.23
CA LEU A 66 -1.61 -7.84 0.78
C LEU A 66 -2.97 -7.65 0.10
N SER A 67 -3.96 -8.47 0.44
CA SER A 67 -5.33 -8.37 -0.09
C SER A 67 -6.01 -7.07 0.33
N GLY A 68 -5.90 -6.69 1.61
CA GLY A 68 -6.45 -5.43 2.12
C GLY A 68 -5.93 -4.22 1.35
N PHE A 69 -4.64 -4.19 1.03
CA PHE A 69 -4.02 -3.13 0.23
C PHE A 69 -4.64 -3.02 -1.16
N CYS A 70 -4.82 -4.15 -1.86
CA CYS A 70 -5.45 -4.18 -3.17
C CYS A 70 -6.89 -3.64 -3.11
N PHE A 71 -7.69 -4.07 -2.13
CA PHE A 71 -9.05 -3.54 -1.95
C PHE A 71 -9.05 -2.04 -1.65
N GLY A 72 -8.12 -1.58 -0.80
CA GLY A 72 -7.98 -0.17 -0.45
C GLY A 72 -7.70 0.70 -1.67
N ILE A 73 -6.75 0.30 -2.53
CA ILE A 73 -6.42 1.02 -3.78
C ILE A 73 -7.60 1.00 -4.74
N ILE A 74 -8.21 -0.15 -4.99
CA ILE A 74 -9.30 -0.28 -5.97
C ILE A 74 -10.50 0.57 -5.51
N ILE A 75 -10.97 0.37 -4.29
CA ILE A 75 -12.13 1.08 -3.76
C ILE A 75 -11.82 2.57 -3.61
N GLY A 76 -10.65 2.91 -3.03
CA GLY A 76 -10.20 4.29 -2.87
C GLY A 76 -10.10 5.03 -4.19
N GLY A 77 -9.45 4.42 -5.20
CA GLY A 77 -9.30 5.00 -6.54
C GLY A 77 -10.62 5.24 -7.26
N VAL A 78 -11.58 4.34 -7.06
CA VAL A 78 -12.92 4.44 -7.65
C VAL A 78 -13.74 5.58 -7.01
N ILE A 79 -13.63 5.78 -5.71
CA ILE A 79 -14.49 6.72 -4.98
C ILE A 79 -13.84 8.10 -4.75
N VAL A 80 -12.52 8.22 -4.96
CA VAL A 80 -11.77 9.46 -4.69
C VAL A 80 -12.34 10.68 -5.42
N ASP A 81 -12.74 10.50 -6.67
CA ASP A 81 -13.27 11.59 -7.51
C ASP A 81 -14.65 12.08 -7.05
N ARG A 82 -15.41 11.22 -6.36
CA ARG A 82 -16.75 11.54 -5.84
C ARG A 82 -16.73 12.15 -4.45
N ILE A 83 -15.93 11.56 -3.54
CA ILE A 83 -15.95 11.97 -2.14
C ILE A 83 -14.81 12.92 -1.77
N GLY A 84 -13.79 13.00 -2.61
CA GLY A 84 -12.63 13.89 -2.49
C GLY A 84 -11.54 13.36 -1.57
N TYR A 85 -10.32 13.85 -1.77
CA TYR A 85 -9.11 13.43 -1.08
C TYR A 85 -9.22 13.49 0.45
N GLY A 86 -9.75 14.60 1.00
CA GLY A 86 -9.77 14.81 2.46
C GLY A 86 -10.60 13.79 3.22
N LYS A 87 -11.75 13.35 2.68
CA LYS A 87 -12.58 12.33 3.33
C LYS A 87 -11.93 10.95 3.29
N LEU A 88 -11.21 10.63 2.20
CA LEU A 88 -10.47 9.37 2.10
C LEU A 88 -9.28 9.34 3.06
N VAL A 89 -8.55 10.45 3.23
CA VAL A 89 -7.50 10.57 4.24
C VAL A 89 -8.07 10.32 5.64
N ALA A 90 -9.22 10.91 5.96
CA ALA A 90 -9.88 10.69 7.25
C ALA A 90 -10.29 9.22 7.44
N LEU A 91 -10.85 8.58 6.38
CA LEU A 91 -11.19 7.16 6.40
C LEU A 91 -9.96 6.27 6.63
N ALA A 92 -8.86 6.57 5.94
CA ALA A 92 -7.61 5.84 6.10
C ALA A 92 -7.01 6.01 7.50
N PHE A 93 -7.05 7.23 8.06
CA PHE A 93 -6.64 7.47 9.45
C PHE A 93 -7.47 6.64 10.44
N LEU A 94 -8.79 6.67 10.30
CA LEU A 94 -9.68 5.86 11.15
C LEU A 94 -9.42 4.36 10.95
N GLY A 95 -9.14 3.93 9.74
CA GLY A 95 -8.75 2.56 9.42
C GLY A 95 -7.45 2.15 10.14
N HIS A 96 -6.43 3.01 10.16
CA HIS A 96 -5.18 2.74 10.89
C HIS A 96 -5.42 2.61 12.40
N VAL A 97 -6.22 3.50 12.99
CA VAL A 97 -6.58 3.43 14.42
C VAL A 97 -7.39 2.16 14.71
N LEU A 98 -8.38 1.87 13.88
CA LEU A 98 -9.20 0.65 14.00
C LEU A 98 -8.34 -0.61 13.87
N SER A 99 -7.40 -0.65 12.92
CA SER A 99 -6.46 -1.76 12.78
C SER A 99 -5.67 -2.00 14.07
N ALA A 100 -5.17 -0.93 14.71
CA ALA A 100 -4.46 -1.06 15.99
C ALA A 100 -5.36 -1.67 17.06
N LEU A 101 -6.57 -1.14 17.21
CA LEU A 101 -7.54 -1.65 18.21
C LEU A 101 -7.87 -3.13 17.98
N VAL A 102 -8.14 -3.51 16.74
CA VAL A 102 -8.44 -4.89 16.36
C VAL A 102 -7.22 -5.79 16.62
N THR A 103 -6.04 -5.40 16.15
CA THR A 103 -4.81 -6.21 16.33
C THR A 103 -4.47 -6.39 17.82
N PHE A 104 -4.59 -5.34 18.64
CA PHE A 104 -4.28 -5.42 20.06
C PHE A 104 -5.30 -6.23 20.87
N SER A 105 -6.46 -6.53 20.29
CA SER A 105 -7.47 -7.42 20.90
C SER A 105 -7.07 -8.90 20.84
N ALA A 106 -6.04 -9.25 20.07
CA ALA A 106 -5.45 -10.58 20.09
C ALA A 106 -4.84 -10.83 21.48
N SER A 107 -5.38 -11.83 22.20
CA SER A 107 -5.03 -12.10 23.61
C SER A 107 -4.92 -13.58 23.97
N SER A 108 -5.39 -14.46 23.10
CA SER A 108 -5.37 -15.91 23.31
C SER A 108 -5.29 -16.67 21.98
N PRO A 109 -4.75 -17.88 21.93
CA PRO A 109 -4.70 -18.71 20.72
C PRO A 109 -6.06 -18.91 20.03
N SER A 110 -7.15 -18.88 20.80
CA SER A 110 -8.51 -19.08 20.28
C SER A 110 -9.05 -17.88 19.48
N ASN A 111 -8.60 -16.67 19.78
CA ASN A 111 -9.08 -15.44 19.13
C ASN A 111 -8.02 -14.72 18.29
N ALA A 112 -6.74 -14.96 18.55
CA ALA A 112 -5.64 -14.20 17.95
C ALA A 112 -5.65 -14.27 16.41
N TYR A 113 -5.90 -15.44 15.83
CA TYR A 113 -5.93 -15.60 14.37
C TYR A 113 -6.88 -14.61 13.71
N GLN A 114 -8.12 -14.51 14.19
CA GLN A 114 -9.13 -13.62 13.60
C GLN A 114 -8.76 -12.15 13.78
N PHE A 115 -8.30 -11.78 14.98
CA PHE A 115 -7.91 -10.39 15.25
C PHE A 115 -6.67 -9.96 14.46
N LEU A 116 -5.67 -10.82 14.31
CA LEU A 116 -4.47 -10.51 13.54
C LEU A 116 -4.76 -10.50 12.04
N PHE A 117 -5.59 -11.42 11.53
CA PHE A 117 -6.04 -11.45 10.15
C PHE A 117 -6.77 -10.14 9.77
N TRP A 118 -7.84 -9.81 10.49
CA TRP A 118 -8.62 -8.62 10.19
C TRP A 118 -7.87 -7.33 10.53
N GLY A 119 -7.08 -7.32 11.57
CA GLY A 119 -6.21 -6.18 11.90
C GLY A 119 -5.20 -5.89 10.79
N SER A 120 -4.58 -6.92 10.22
CA SER A 120 -3.66 -6.78 9.06
C SER A 120 -4.39 -6.35 7.80
N PHE A 121 -5.58 -6.91 7.53
CA PHE A 121 -6.42 -6.51 6.40
C PHE A 121 -6.81 -5.03 6.49
N ILE A 122 -7.31 -4.58 7.65
CA ILE A 122 -7.76 -3.19 7.84
C ILE A 122 -6.58 -2.21 7.74
N PHE A 123 -5.41 -2.55 8.30
CA PHE A 123 -4.20 -1.76 8.17
C PHE A 123 -3.84 -1.53 6.70
N ALA A 124 -3.78 -2.60 5.96
CA ALA A 124 -3.38 -2.53 4.57
C ALA A 124 -4.46 -1.91 3.67
N PHE A 125 -5.74 -2.10 3.98
CA PHE A 125 -6.84 -1.38 3.33
C PHE A 125 -6.69 0.13 3.51
N ALA A 126 -6.35 0.59 4.72
CA ALA A 126 -6.08 2.00 4.99
C ALA A 126 -4.86 2.51 4.19
N ASN A 127 -3.79 1.71 4.10
CA ASN A 127 -2.62 2.03 3.27
C ASN A 127 -2.99 2.16 1.79
N GLY A 128 -3.72 1.20 1.23
CA GLY A 128 -4.19 1.25 -0.15
C GLY A 128 -5.08 2.46 -0.42
N THR A 129 -5.94 2.82 0.53
CA THR A 129 -6.75 4.05 0.46
C THR A 129 -5.89 5.31 0.45
N LEU A 130 -4.80 5.36 1.22
CA LEU A 130 -3.84 6.48 1.20
C LEU A 130 -3.09 6.56 -0.13
N GLU A 131 -2.67 5.44 -0.70
CA GLU A 131 -2.04 5.38 -2.01
C GLU A 131 -2.97 5.91 -3.12
N ALA A 132 -4.25 5.54 -3.06
CA ALA A 132 -5.27 6.04 -3.97
C ALA A 132 -5.50 7.56 -3.86
N VAL A 133 -5.09 8.18 -2.76
CA VAL A 133 -5.12 9.63 -2.54
C VAL A 133 -3.78 10.28 -2.87
N ALA A 134 -2.69 9.80 -2.29
CA ALA A 134 -1.40 10.49 -2.28
C ALA A 134 -0.81 10.63 -3.69
N ASN A 135 -0.89 9.58 -4.50
CA ASN A 135 -0.35 9.58 -5.86
C ASN A 135 -1.05 10.59 -6.78
N PRO A 136 -2.37 10.54 -6.99
CA PRO A 136 -3.03 11.51 -7.85
C PRO A 136 -3.01 12.92 -7.26
N LEU A 137 -3.04 13.08 -5.93
CA LEU A 137 -2.89 14.38 -5.28
C LEU A 137 -1.56 15.03 -5.63
N VAL A 138 -0.44 14.32 -5.46
CA VAL A 138 0.90 14.85 -5.77
C VAL A 138 1.06 15.11 -7.26
N ALA A 139 0.57 14.21 -8.12
CA ALA A 139 0.58 14.40 -9.57
C ALA A 139 -0.22 15.65 -9.99
N THR A 140 -1.34 15.94 -9.32
CA THR A 140 -2.18 17.11 -9.60
C THR A 140 -1.53 18.41 -9.12
N ILE A 141 -0.93 18.44 -7.92
CA ILE A 141 -0.36 19.68 -7.37
C ILE A 141 1.01 20.05 -7.95
N PHE A 142 1.72 19.10 -8.58
CA PHE A 142 3.00 19.32 -9.24
C PHE A 142 2.99 18.86 -10.72
N PRO A 143 2.15 19.42 -11.58
CA PRO A 143 1.93 18.92 -12.94
C PRO A 143 3.18 18.99 -13.84
N HIS A 144 4.09 19.94 -13.59
CA HIS A 144 5.31 20.13 -14.39
C HIS A 144 6.47 19.22 -14.01
N ASN A 145 6.45 18.66 -12.79
CA ASN A 145 7.53 17.82 -12.24
C ASN A 145 6.98 16.55 -11.58
N ARG A 146 5.96 15.93 -12.17
CA ARG A 146 5.23 14.77 -11.60
C ARG A 146 6.18 13.63 -11.19
N THR A 147 7.07 13.22 -12.09
CA THR A 147 8.00 12.12 -11.86
C THR A 147 8.89 12.36 -10.65
N HIS A 148 9.46 13.58 -10.54
CA HIS A 148 10.30 13.96 -9.41
C HIS A 148 9.55 13.87 -8.07
N TYR A 149 8.38 14.51 -7.98
CA TYR A 149 7.62 14.55 -6.73
C TYR A 149 6.98 13.22 -6.36
N LEU A 150 6.60 12.40 -7.35
CA LEU A 150 6.14 11.03 -7.09
C LEU A 150 7.29 10.14 -6.60
N ASN A 151 8.49 10.24 -7.16
CA ASN A 151 9.65 9.52 -6.64
C ASN A 151 10.00 9.96 -5.21
N LEU A 152 9.94 11.27 -4.93
CA LEU A 152 10.13 11.80 -3.58
C LEU A 152 9.05 11.25 -2.62
N LEU A 153 7.78 11.27 -3.03
CA LEU A 153 6.69 10.69 -2.25
C LEU A 153 6.94 9.22 -1.93
N HIS A 154 7.29 8.43 -2.95
CA HIS A 154 7.53 6.99 -2.78
C HIS A 154 8.84 6.64 -2.08
N ALA A 155 9.80 7.57 -1.95
CA ALA A 155 10.97 7.37 -1.08
C ALA A 155 10.57 7.24 0.40
N SER A 156 9.39 7.73 0.79
CA SER A 156 8.89 7.60 2.16
C SER A 156 8.57 6.16 2.57
N TRP A 157 8.21 5.29 1.61
CA TRP A 157 7.96 3.87 1.89
C TRP A 157 9.22 3.16 2.43
N PRO A 158 10.34 3.09 1.70
CA PRO A 158 11.56 2.49 2.23
C PRO A 158 12.12 3.25 3.45
N ALA A 159 11.93 4.58 3.56
CA ALA A 159 12.29 5.30 4.76
C ALA A 159 11.50 4.79 5.98
N GLY A 160 10.21 4.55 5.81
CA GLY A 160 9.36 3.96 6.83
C GLY A 160 9.80 2.53 7.19
N MET A 161 10.15 1.72 6.19
CA MET A 161 10.65 0.36 6.41
C MET A 161 11.96 0.36 7.22
N ILE A 162 12.89 1.24 6.91
CA ILE A 162 14.14 1.41 7.68
C ILE A 162 13.81 1.76 9.14
N LEU A 163 13.00 2.80 9.36
CA LEU A 163 12.64 3.25 10.71
C LEU A 163 11.90 2.16 11.50
N GLY A 164 10.95 1.47 10.88
CA GLY A 164 10.21 0.38 11.50
C GLY A 164 11.09 -0.80 11.87
N THR A 165 12.03 -1.17 10.97
CA THR A 165 12.95 -2.29 11.24
C THR A 165 13.99 -1.93 12.29
N VAL A 166 14.54 -0.71 12.27
CA VAL A 166 15.47 -0.24 13.32
C VAL A 166 14.77 -0.23 14.68
N ALA A 167 13.53 0.26 14.73
CA ALA A 167 12.73 0.24 15.97
C ALA A 167 12.45 -1.20 16.43
N GLY A 168 12.05 -2.09 15.51
CA GLY A 168 11.84 -3.51 15.79
C GLY A 168 13.11 -4.19 16.30
N TRP A 169 14.25 -3.98 15.62
CA TRP A 169 15.53 -4.50 16.09
C TRP A 169 15.85 -4.05 17.52
N TYR A 170 15.72 -2.76 17.80
CA TYR A 170 16.05 -2.24 19.14
C TYR A 170 15.08 -2.71 20.21
N LEU A 171 13.79 -2.67 19.95
CA LEU A 171 12.77 -3.01 20.94
C LEU A 171 12.63 -4.52 21.15
N ASP A 172 12.74 -5.32 20.09
CA ASP A 172 12.60 -6.76 20.14
C ASP A 172 13.91 -7.44 20.57
N ASP A 173 14.98 -7.31 19.74
CA ASP A 173 16.22 -8.07 19.96
C ASP A 173 17.06 -7.54 21.14
N LYS A 174 16.96 -6.24 21.48
CA LYS A 174 17.78 -5.66 22.58
C LYS A 174 17.00 -5.50 23.88
N LEU A 175 15.74 -5.05 23.81
CA LEU A 175 14.95 -4.73 24.99
C LEU A 175 13.87 -5.77 25.31
N GLN A 176 13.59 -6.69 24.39
CA GLN A 176 12.56 -7.74 24.53
C GLN A 176 11.19 -7.16 24.91
N ILE A 177 10.82 -6.04 24.29
CA ILE A 177 9.55 -5.37 24.49
C ILE A 177 8.45 -6.13 23.77
N ASP A 178 7.31 -6.32 24.43
CA ASP A 178 6.12 -6.96 23.85
C ASP A 178 5.76 -6.36 22.48
N TRP A 179 5.40 -7.23 21.54
CA TRP A 179 5.13 -6.87 20.15
C TRP A 179 4.00 -5.82 19.99
N LYS A 180 3.07 -5.73 20.94
CA LYS A 180 1.99 -4.72 20.91
C LYS A 180 2.55 -3.30 21.02
N TYR A 181 3.53 -3.09 21.88
CA TYR A 181 4.19 -1.79 22.02
C TYR A 181 5.05 -1.47 20.79
N GLN A 182 5.73 -2.47 20.23
CA GLN A 182 6.48 -2.29 18.99
C GLN A 182 5.54 -1.85 17.85
N LEU A 183 4.43 -2.57 17.70
CA LEU A 183 3.46 -2.27 16.66
C LEU A 183 2.80 -0.90 16.85
N ALA A 184 2.53 -0.48 18.09
CA ALA A 184 1.95 0.83 18.40
C ALA A 184 2.77 2.00 17.85
N LEU A 185 4.07 1.82 17.56
CA LEU A 185 4.92 2.89 17.03
C LEU A 185 4.45 3.44 15.67
N TYR A 186 3.79 2.62 14.81
CA TYR A 186 3.28 3.15 13.55
C TYR A 186 2.17 4.20 13.74
N LEU A 187 1.54 4.23 14.91
CA LEU A 187 0.55 5.26 15.25
C LEU A 187 1.16 6.66 15.40
N VAL A 188 2.46 6.75 15.66
CA VAL A 188 3.16 8.05 15.76
C VAL A 188 3.14 8.78 14.41
N PRO A 189 3.73 8.24 13.33
CA PRO A 189 3.63 8.88 12.02
C PRO A 189 2.17 8.94 11.50
N THR A 190 1.29 8.03 11.92
CA THR A 190 -0.14 8.09 11.63
C THR A 190 -0.78 9.36 12.22
N ALA A 191 -0.52 9.67 13.48
CA ALA A 191 -1.00 10.91 14.09
C ALA A 191 -0.39 12.16 13.43
N ILE A 192 0.89 12.10 13.06
CA ILE A 192 1.57 13.22 12.40
C ILE A 192 0.91 13.53 11.05
N TYR A 193 0.70 12.53 10.18
CA TYR A 193 0.08 12.82 8.89
C TYR A 193 -1.36 13.33 9.04
N ALA A 194 -2.11 12.80 10.01
CA ALA A 194 -3.46 13.27 10.27
C ALA A 194 -3.48 14.75 10.67
N LEU A 195 -2.58 15.18 11.55
CA LEU A 195 -2.41 16.58 11.94
C LEU A 195 -1.95 17.45 10.77
N MET A 196 -1.08 16.94 9.89
CA MET A 196 -0.61 17.66 8.71
C MET A 196 -1.73 17.88 7.69
N PHE A 197 -2.61 16.90 7.48
CA PHE A 197 -3.77 17.03 6.59
C PHE A 197 -4.93 17.81 7.21
N LEU A 198 -4.99 17.92 8.54
CA LEU A 198 -6.10 18.56 9.23
C LEU A 198 -6.26 20.00 8.80
N GLY A 199 -7.48 20.37 8.40
CA GLY A 199 -7.83 21.73 7.97
C GLY A 199 -7.26 22.14 6.61
N GLN A 200 -6.63 21.22 5.85
CA GLN A 200 -6.10 21.56 4.53
C GLN A 200 -7.21 21.61 3.48
N LYS A 201 -7.01 22.50 2.52
CA LYS A 201 -7.83 22.55 1.29
C LYS A 201 -7.18 21.64 0.26
N PHE A 202 -7.98 20.72 -0.28
CA PHE A 202 -7.55 19.81 -1.34
C PHE A 202 -8.02 20.34 -2.70
N PRO A 203 -7.20 20.19 -3.76
CA PRO A 203 -7.67 20.41 -5.13
C PRO A 203 -8.71 19.34 -5.51
N ARG A 204 -9.43 19.57 -6.59
CA ARG A 204 -10.18 18.49 -7.25
C ARG A 204 -9.22 17.58 -8.00
N SER A 205 -9.58 16.31 -8.16
CA SER A 205 -8.80 15.42 -9.03
C SER A 205 -8.97 15.81 -10.51
N GLU A 206 -7.96 15.56 -11.32
CA GLU A 206 -8.01 15.83 -12.77
C GLU A 206 -9.22 15.14 -13.44
N ALA A 207 -9.52 13.89 -13.03
CA ALA A 207 -10.65 13.13 -13.56
C ALA A 207 -11.99 13.80 -13.20
N ALA A 208 -12.12 14.32 -11.96
CA ALA A 208 -13.32 15.02 -11.53
C ALA A 208 -13.47 16.37 -12.25
N GLU A 209 -12.38 17.06 -12.57
CA GLU A 209 -12.41 18.31 -13.36
C GLU A 209 -12.80 18.06 -14.81
N GLN A 210 -12.35 16.95 -15.40
CA GLN A 210 -12.68 16.54 -16.76
C GLN A 210 -14.07 15.93 -16.88
N GLY A 211 -14.77 15.70 -15.78
CA GLY A 211 -16.10 15.05 -15.77
C GLY A 211 -16.08 13.60 -16.25
N ALA A 212 -14.95 12.90 -16.10
CA ALA A 212 -14.82 11.51 -16.49
C ALA A 212 -15.86 10.64 -15.78
N SER A 213 -16.63 9.85 -16.54
CA SER A 213 -17.60 8.96 -15.96
C SER A 213 -16.93 7.69 -15.41
N PHE A 214 -17.50 7.15 -14.34
CA PHE A 214 -17.08 5.88 -13.76
C PHE A 214 -17.04 4.74 -14.80
N VAL A 215 -18.01 4.71 -15.70
CA VAL A 215 -18.08 3.71 -16.77
C VAL A 215 -16.92 3.85 -17.76
N ASP A 216 -16.48 5.07 -18.05
CA ASP A 216 -15.36 5.31 -18.98
C ASP A 216 -14.02 4.83 -18.38
N MET A 217 -13.84 5.00 -17.06
CA MET A 217 -12.68 4.44 -16.35
C MET A 217 -12.66 2.91 -16.45
N PHE A 218 -13.80 2.25 -16.17
CA PHE A 218 -13.90 0.79 -16.32
C PHE A 218 -13.77 0.31 -17.76
N ARG A 219 -14.20 1.11 -18.74
CA ARG A 219 -13.96 0.79 -20.17
C ARG A 219 -12.49 0.76 -20.53
N SER A 220 -11.68 1.62 -19.94
CA SER A 220 -10.23 1.62 -20.17
C SER A 220 -9.56 0.38 -19.60
N VAL A 221 -10.02 -0.11 -18.45
CA VAL A 221 -9.58 -1.39 -17.85
C VAL A 221 -10.08 -2.56 -18.71
N GLY A 222 -11.35 -2.54 -19.10
CA GLY A 222 -12.01 -3.50 -19.96
C GLY A 222 -12.04 -4.93 -19.42
N ILE A 223 -12.39 -5.86 -20.31
CA ILE A 223 -12.50 -7.30 -19.98
C ILE A 223 -11.13 -7.88 -19.61
N LEU A 224 -10.04 -7.46 -20.28
CA LEU A 224 -8.71 -8.00 -20.02
C LEU A 224 -8.23 -7.72 -18.59
N GLY A 225 -8.29 -6.47 -18.17
CA GLY A 225 -7.88 -6.11 -16.79
C GLY A 225 -8.86 -6.66 -15.75
N ALA A 226 -10.16 -6.61 -16.05
CA ALA A 226 -11.19 -7.15 -15.17
C ALA A 226 -11.05 -8.67 -14.96
N ALA A 227 -10.66 -9.44 -16.00
CA ALA A 227 -10.49 -10.89 -15.90
C ALA A 227 -9.41 -11.25 -14.86
N VAL A 228 -8.25 -10.56 -14.88
CA VAL A 228 -7.19 -10.78 -13.90
C VAL A 228 -7.65 -10.39 -12.51
N ALA A 229 -8.22 -9.20 -12.34
CA ALA A 229 -8.69 -8.73 -11.03
C ALA A 229 -9.79 -9.65 -10.44
N CYS A 230 -10.78 -10.03 -11.26
CA CYS A 230 -11.87 -10.91 -10.82
C CYS A 230 -11.39 -12.34 -10.52
N PHE A 231 -10.36 -12.83 -11.23
CA PHE A 231 -9.74 -14.11 -10.92
C PHE A 231 -9.03 -14.07 -9.56
N LEU A 232 -8.25 -13.03 -9.27
CA LEU A 232 -7.59 -12.86 -7.98
C LEU A 232 -8.62 -12.71 -6.84
N LEU A 233 -9.71 -11.97 -7.08
CA LEU A 233 -10.84 -11.88 -6.15
C LEU A 233 -11.53 -13.23 -5.92
N ALA A 234 -11.66 -14.05 -6.96
CA ALA A 234 -12.21 -15.42 -6.83
C ALA A 234 -11.39 -16.27 -5.87
N LEU A 235 -10.06 -16.23 -6.00
CA LEU A 235 -9.16 -16.94 -5.09
C LEU A 235 -9.28 -16.41 -3.66
N PHE A 236 -9.26 -15.10 -3.48
CA PHE A 236 -9.39 -14.44 -2.17
C PHE A 236 -10.72 -14.80 -1.46
N PHE A 237 -11.85 -14.73 -2.17
CA PHE A 237 -13.13 -15.11 -1.58
C PHE A 237 -13.22 -16.63 -1.33
N GLY A 238 -12.59 -17.45 -2.17
CA GLY A 238 -12.45 -18.89 -1.93
C GLY A 238 -11.75 -19.17 -0.60
N ASP A 239 -10.63 -18.52 -0.34
CA ASP A 239 -9.87 -18.68 0.91
C ASP A 239 -10.66 -18.24 2.14
N ILE A 240 -11.34 -17.10 2.07
CA ILE A 240 -12.20 -16.63 3.18
C ILE A 240 -13.35 -17.61 3.45
N LEU A 241 -14.02 -18.07 2.40
CA LEU A 241 -15.16 -18.97 2.52
C LEU A 241 -14.78 -20.38 2.96
N ALA A 242 -13.51 -20.76 2.81
CA ALA A 242 -13.03 -22.07 3.27
C ALA A 242 -13.22 -22.29 4.78
N SER A 243 -13.27 -21.22 5.58
CA SER A 243 -13.56 -21.29 7.01
C SER A 243 -15.04 -21.57 7.34
N VAL A 244 -15.96 -21.35 6.39
CA VAL A 244 -17.43 -21.46 6.59
C VAL A 244 -18.02 -22.61 5.78
N ILE A 245 -17.57 -22.79 4.55
CA ILE A 245 -18.08 -23.79 3.60
C ILE A 245 -16.92 -24.52 2.89
N PRO A 246 -16.07 -25.29 3.60
CA PRO A 246 -14.79 -25.81 3.07
C PRO A 246 -14.93 -26.58 1.76
N ASP A 247 -15.96 -27.43 1.63
CA ASP A 247 -16.17 -28.26 0.44
C ASP A 247 -16.58 -27.49 -0.82
N GLN A 248 -17.15 -26.28 -0.67
CA GLN A 248 -17.70 -25.47 -1.76
C GLN A 248 -17.00 -24.12 -1.89
N ALA A 249 -16.03 -23.80 -1.04
CA ALA A 249 -15.38 -22.49 -0.96
C ALA A 249 -14.77 -22.05 -2.30
N ALA A 250 -14.02 -22.92 -2.94
CA ALA A 250 -13.39 -22.63 -4.24
C ALA A 250 -14.46 -22.34 -5.33
N LEU A 251 -15.51 -23.16 -5.40
CA LEU A 251 -16.61 -22.94 -6.35
C LEU A 251 -17.32 -21.62 -6.07
N ALA A 252 -17.62 -21.31 -4.81
CA ALA A 252 -18.26 -20.06 -4.42
C ALA A 252 -17.36 -18.85 -4.78
N GLY A 253 -16.05 -18.93 -4.56
CA GLY A 253 -15.08 -17.92 -4.99
C GLY A 253 -15.12 -17.69 -6.50
N TYR A 254 -15.09 -18.76 -7.31
CA TYR A 254 -15.17 -18.62 -8.77
C TYR A 254 -16.51 -18.10 -9.25
N LEU A 255 -17.62 -18.43 -8.59
CA LEU A 255 -18.94 -17.85 -8.92
C LEU A 255 -18.98 -16.35 -8.62
N ILE A 256 -18.41 -15.91 -7.50
CA ILE A 256 -18.29 -14.48 -7.17
C ILE A 256 -17.41 -13.76 -8.21
N GLY A 257 -16.21 -14.27 -8.49
CA GLY A 257 -15.32 -13.67 -9.48
C GLY A 257 -15.90 -13.63 -10.87
N GLY A 258 -16.54 -14.73 -11.31
CA GLY A 258 -17.23 -14.80 -12.61
C GLY A 258 -18.44 -13.85 -12.70
N GLY A 259 -19.21 -13.73 -11.63
CA GLY A 259 -20.31 -12.77 -11.54
C GLY A 259 -19.85 -11.32 -11.63
N LEU A 260 -18.75 -10.98 -10.94
CA LEU A 260 -18.12 -9.65 -11.01
C LEU A 260 -17.59 -9.36 -12.42
N LEU A 261 -16.91 -10.33 -13.04
CA LEU A 261 -16.43 -10.20 -14.42
C LEU A 261 -17.57 -9.96 -15.40
N LEU A 262 -18.67 -10.72 -15.27
CA LEU A 262 -19.85 -10.54 -16.09
C LEU A 262 -20.46 -9.14 -15.88
N ALA A 263 -20.57 -8.70 -14.64
CA ALA A 263 -21.11 -7.37 -14.31
C ALA A 263 -20.26 -6.24 -14.95
N VAL A 264 -18.93 -6.31 -14.83
CA VAL A 264 -18.03 -5.34 -15.45
C VAL A 264 -18.12 -5.41 -16.99
N THR A 265 -18.17 -6.59 -17.57
CA THR A 265 -18.31 -6.79 -19.02
C THR A 265 -19.58 -6.13 -19.58
N VAL A 266 -20.72 -6.35 -18.94
CA VAL A 266 -22.00 -5.74 -19.33
C VAL A 266 -21.99 -4.23 -19.11
N MET A 267 -21.49 -3.76 -17.95
CA MET A 267 -21.43 -2.33 -17.63
C MET A 267 -20.54 -1.57 -18.62
N THR A 268 -19.45 -2.15 -19.06
CA THR A 268 -18.52 -1.54 -20.03
C THR A 268 -18.92 -1.75 -21.49
N LYS A 269 -20.08 -2.38 -21.76
CA LYS A 269 -20.58 -2.73 -23.10
C LYS A 269 -19.56 -3.57 -23.89
N PHE A 270 -19.01 -4.60 -23.25
CA PHE A 270 -18.04 -5.55 -23.83
C PHE A 270 -16.74 -4.88 -24.28
N SER A 271 -16.32 -3.79 -23.65
CA SER A 271 -15.02 -3.18 -23.93
C SER A 271 -13.89 -4.14 -23.59
N ILE A 272 -12.98 -4.39 -24.55
CA ILE A 272 -11.78 -5.20 -24.34
C ILE A 272 -10.82 -4.47 -23.38
N GLY A 273 -10.81 -3.13 -23.39
CA GLY A 273 -9.89 -2.29 -22.65
C GLY A 273 -8.66 -1.87 -23.48
N SER A 274 -7.81 -1.07 -22.87
CA SER A 274 -6.54 -0.65 -23.45
C SER A 274 -5.50 -1.75 -23.29
N LEU A 275 -4.95 -2.26 -24.38
CA LEU A 275 -3.87 -3.26 -24.35
C LEU A 275 -2.63 -2.74 -23.60
N MET A 276 -2.29 -1.46 -23.80
CA MET A 276 -1.17 -0.82 -23.09
C MET A 276 -1.39 -0.81 -21.59
N LEU A 277 -2.59 -0.42 -21.15
CA LEU A 277 -2.96 -0.43 -19.73
C LEU A 277 -2.94 -1.85 -19.16
N PHE A 278 -3.38 -2.85 -19.91
CA PHE A 278 -3.35 -4.24 -19.50
C PHE A 278 -1.91 -4.76 -19.32
N ILE A 279 -1.01 -4.47 -20.27
CA ILE A 279 0.41 -4.85 -20.18
C ILE A 279 1.04 -4.19 -18.94
N LEU A 280 0.80 -2.89 -18.74
CA LEU A 280 1.30 -2.17 -17.56
C LEU A 280 0.72 -2.75 -16.25
N PHE A 281 -0.55 -3.12 -16.24
CA PHE A 281 -1.20 -3.75 -15.09
C PHE A 281 -0.55 -5.10 -14.75
N VAL A 282 -0.36 -5.99 -15.74
CA VAL A 282 0.29 -7.29 -15.53
C VAL A 282 1.74 -7.11 -15.06
N THR A 283 2.48 -6.23 -15.72
CA THR A 283 3.87 -5.92 -15.32
C THR A 283 3.94 -5.42 -13.89
N HIS A 284 3.07 -4.47 -13.52
CA HIS A 284 3.03 -3.94 -12.16
C HIS A 284 2.62 -5.00 -11.13
N ALA A 285 1.66 -5.86 -11.47
CA ALA A 285 1.26 -6.98 -10.61
C ALA A 285 2.42 -7.95 -10.35
N LEU A 286 3.20 -8.30 -11.38
CA LEU A 286 4.36 -9.17 -11.24
C LEU A 286 5.47 -8.52 -10.41
N VAL A 287 5.79 -7.25 -10.67
CA VAL A 287 6.78 -6.49 -9.90
C VAL A 287 6.35 -6.37 -8.43
N GLY A 288 5.10 -5.99 -8.19
CA GLY A 288 4.56 -5.87 -6.84
C GLY A 288 4.53 -7.21 -6.09
N ALA A 289 4.22 -8.32 -6.77
CA ALA A 289 4.24 -9.65 -6.17
C ALA A 289 5.66 -10.05 -5.73
N VAL A 290 6.68 -9.75 -6.54
CA VAL A 290 8.08 -10.02 -6.19
C VAL A 290 8.53 -9.07 -5.07
N GLU A 291 8.31 -7.76 -5.19
CA GLU A 291 8.75 -6.76 -4.22
C GLU A 291 8.07 -6.98 -2.86
N LEU A 292 6.75 -6.84 -2.81
CA LEU A 292 6.01 -6.93 -1.54
C LEU A 292 5.97 -8.35 -0.96
N GLY A 293 5.89 -9.37 -1.82
CA GLY A 293 5.92 -10.77 -1.41
C GLY A 293 7.27 -11.13 -0.78
N THR A 294 8.38 -10.71 -1.37
CA THR A 294 9.72 -10.94 -0.81
C THR A 294 9.91 -10.13 0.46
N ASP A 295 9.60 -8.83 0.44
CA ASP A 295 9.81 -7.92 1.57
C ASP A 295 9.00 -8.32 2.80
N SER A 296 7.80 -8.87 2.63
CA SER A 296 6.97 -9.30 3.76
C SER A 296 7.55 -10.51 4.52
N TRP A 297 8.41 -11.31 3.87
CA TRP A 297 8.98 -12.52 4.44
C TRP A 297 10.48 -12.47 4.64
N ILE A 298 11.19 -11.49 4.07
CA ILE A 298 12.65 -11.50 4.03
C ILE A 298 13.28 -11.50 5.42
N GLN A 299 12.71 -10.77 6.38
CA GLN A 299 13.20 -10.73 7.75
C GLN A 299 13.08 -12.11 8.41
N ASN A 300 11.95 -12.79 8.21
CA ASN A 300 11.72 -14.13 8.74
C ASN A 300 12.62 -15.17 8.04
N ILE A 301 12.69 -15.17 6.70
CA ILE A 301 13.51 -16.13 5.94
C ILE A 301 14.99 -15.96 6.29
N THR A 302 15.50 -14.75 6.28
CA THR A 302 16.92 -14.48 6.57
C THR A 302 17.24 -14.66 8.05
N GLY A 303 16.31 -14.36 8.95
CA GLY A 303 16.43 -14.59 10.38
C GLY A 303 16.52 -16.08 10.74
N ASN A 304 15.81 -16.95 9.99
CA ASN A 304 15.92 -18.40 10.16
C ASN A 304 17.20 -18.99 9.55
N LEU A 305 17.78 -18.36 8.53
CA LEU A 305 19.06 -18.80 7.93
C LEU A 305 20.29 -18.31 8.71
N PHE A 306 20.18 -17.17 9.35
CA PHE A 306 21.25 -16.54 10.12
C PHE A 306 20.80 -16.29 11.57
N THR A 307 20.61 -15.04 11.95
CA THR A 307 19.99 -14.64 13.21
C THR A 307 18.90 -13.61 12.94
N SER A 308 17.90 -13.46 13.85
CA SER A 308 16.86 -12.44 13.75
C SER A 308 17.47 -11.04 13.52
N GLU A 309 18.49 -10.68 14.29
CA GLU A 309 19.21 -9.42 14.15
C GLU A 309 19.84 -9.25 12.75
N GLN A 310 20.49 -10.27 12.22
CA GLN A 310 21.10 -10.22 10.88
C GLN A 310 20.03 -10.10 9.79
N GLY A 311 18.91 -10.79 9.93
CA GLY A 311 17.77 -10.69 9.02
C GLY A 311 17.22 -9.25 8.95
N LYS A 312 17.04 -8.62 10.10
CA LYS A 312 16.62 -7.21 10.20
C LYS A 312 17.63 -6.25 9.57
N TRP A 313 18.93 -6.46 9.78
CA TRP A 313 19.99 -5.64 9.16
C TRP A 313 20.05 -5.79 7.64
N LEU A 314 19.85 -7.00 7.10
CA LEU A 314 19.76 -7.20 5.65
C LEU A 314 18.55 -6.46 5.05
N PHE A 315 17.42 -6.49 5.73
CA PHE A 315 16.24 -5.73 5.28
C PHE A 315 16.45 -4.21 5.35
N ILE A 316 17.12 -3.70 6.40
CA ILE A 316 17.53 -2.29 6.47
C ILE A 316 18.43 -1.93 5.29
N TRP A 317 19.38 -2.80 4.94
CA TRP A 317 20.29 -2.57 3.83
C TRP A 317 19.58 -2.47 2.48
N THR A 318 18.71 -3.42 2.16
CA THR A 318 17.92 -3.41 0.91
C THR A 318 17.01 -2.20 0.83
N SER A 319 16.29 -1.89 1.92
CA SER A 319 15.43 -0.71 2.02
C SER A 319 16.21 0.61 1.90
N SER A 320 17.46 0.66 2.42
CA SER A 320 18.33 1.84 2.28
C SER A 320 18.76 2.07 0.83
N ILE A 321 19.06 1.01 0.08
CA ILE A 321 19.37 1.11 -1.35
C ILE A 321 18.12 1.61 -2.11
N MET A 322 16.95 1.05 -1.83
CA MET A 322 15.70 1.49 -2.45
C MET A 322 15.42 2.98 -2.15
N PHE A 323 15.59 3.40 -0.90
CA PHE A 323 15.44 4.80 -0.51
C PHE A 323 16.40 5.71 -1.28
N ALA A 324 17.69 5.37 -1.32
CA ALA A 324 18.71 6.16 -2.00
C ALA A 324 18.41 6.28 -3.50
N LEU A 325 18.05 5.19 -4.17
CA LEU A 325 17.71 5.19 -5.60
C LEU A 325 16.48 6.04 -5.90
N ARG A 326 15.41 5.94 -5.11
CA ARG A 326 14.20 6.76 -5.27
C ARG A 326 14.46 8.23 -4.98
N PHE A 327 15.24 8.54 -3.95
CA PHE A 327 15.59 9.92 -3.59
C PHE A 327 16.48 10.57 -4.65
N CYS A 328 17.41 9.80 -5.24
CA CYS A 328 18.30 10.25 -6.30
C CYS A 328 17.73 10.09 -7.72
N ALA A 329 16.49 9.62 -7.88
CA ALA A 329 15.90 9.29 -9.18
C ALA A 329 15.97 10.47 -10.17
N HIS A 330 15.69 11.68 -9.73
CA HIS A 330 15.76 12.88 -10.57
C HIS A 330 17.20 13.13 -11.10
N PHE A 331 18.21 12.95 -10.27
CA PHE A 331 19.61 13.08 -10.70
C PHE A 331 19.99 12.01 -11.72
N ILE A 332 19.52 10.77 -11.52
CA ILE A 332 19.75 9.64 -12.43
C ILE A 332 19.06 9.92 -13.77
N GLU A 333 17.79 10.33 -13.74
CA GLU A 333 16.98 10.64 -14.93
C GLU A 333 17.62 11.74 -15.79
N THR A 334 18.09 12.82 -15.17
CA THR A 334 18.74 13.93 -15.90
C THR A 334 20.09 13.57 -16.51
N ARG A 335 20.78 12.56 -15.99
CA ARG A 335 22.10 12.11 -16.48
C ARG A 335 22.01 11.03 -17.55
N ILE A 336 21.05 10.11 -17.43
CA ILE A 336 20.92 8.98 -18.35
C ILE A 336 20.12 9.38 -19.62
N GLY A 337 19.36 10.49 -19.54
CA GLY A 337 18.58 10.96 -20.68
C GLY A 337 17.58 9.90 -21.11
N LEU A 338 16.57 9.64 -20.29
CA LEU A 338 15.42 8.85 -20.70
C LEU A 338 14.67 9.63 -21.78
N SER A 339 15.15 9.50 -23.03
CA SER A 339 14.35 9.95 -24.17
C SER A 339 13.20 8.98 -24.38
N PRO A 340 12.00 9.49 -24.67
CA PRO A 340 10.83 8.68 -24.92
C PRO A 340 11.01 7.76 -26.11
#